data_2a57a9d803d0c75343dc3454557831e1
#
_entry.id   2a57a9d803d0c75343dc3454557831e1
#
_cell.length_a   1.000
_cell.length_b   1.000
_cell.length_c   1.000
_cell.angle_alpha   90.00
_cell.angle_beta   90.00
_cell.angle_gamma   90.00
#
_symmetry.space_group_name_H-M   'P 1'
#
loop_
_entity.id
_entity.type
_entity.pdbx_description
1 polymer ?
#
loop_
_entity_poly.entity_id
_entity_poly.type
_entity_poly.pdbx_seq_one_letter_code
_entity_poly.pdbx_strand_id
1 'polypeptide(L)'
;MSQSSVLDTNVLVLNRFYMAIRVVNVRRTFTLLYRQCAEVISHEDDQFVSYDFESWCELSQLTSLEKQPGEDYIRAVGFELRVPRIVRLTRFDRMPTQTVRFNRKNLFARDEHTCQYCGRIEPANKLSLDHVIPRSHGGPTTWENIVCCCLRCNSRKGGRTPQQARMQLLTRPSKPRFNPMLAQSMEDPRYECWKTFLPAAG
;
A
#
# COMPACT_ATOMS: atom_id res chain seq x y z
N MET A 1 -17.83 5.42 8.75
CA MET A 1 -16.88 6.05 7.79
C MET A 1 -17.66 6.74 6.69
N SER A 2 -17.22 7.89 6.17
CA SER A 2 -17.90 8.54 5.04
C SER A 2 -17.65 7.72 3.77
N GLN A 3 -18.59 7.74 2.83
CA GLN A 3 -18.52 6.98 1.57
C GLN A 3 -17.26 7.34 0.73
N SER A 4 -16.76 8.58 0.84
CA SER A 4 -15.51 9.02 0.21
C SER A 4 -14.27 8.31 0.80
N SER A 5 -14.28 7.95 2.08
CA SER A 5 -13.16 7.25 2.71
C SER A 5 -13.08 5.76 2.30
N VAL A 6 -14.23 5.11 2.05
CA VAL A 6 -14.28 3.72 1.58
C VAL A 6 -13.75 3.57 0.17
N LEU A 7 -14.03 4.54 -0.72
CA LEU A 7 -13.54 4.52 -2.11
C LEU A 7 -12.01 4.66 -2.22
N ASP A 8 -11.35 5.13 -1.18
CA ASP A 8 -9.90 5.28 -1.11
C ASP A 8 -9.20 4.12 -0.39
N THR A 9 -9.97 3.12 0.12
CA THR A 9 -9.37 1.93 0.72
C THR A 9 -8.61 1.09 -0.29
N ASN A 10 -7.73 0.26 0.21
CA ASN A 10 -6.77 -0.51 -0.58
C ASN A 10 -7.35 -1.86 -1.04
N VAL A 11 -7.01 -2.26 -2.26
CA VAL A 11 -7.34 -3.57 -2.84
C VAL A 11 -6.08 -4.17 -3.46
N LEU A 12 -5.77 -5.42 -3.12
CA LEU A 12 -4.64 -6.16 -3.69
C LEU A 12 -4.96 -6.59 -5.12
N VAL A 13 -4.03 -6.33 -6.02
CA VAL A 13 -4.13 -6.77 -7.42
C VAL A 13 -3.13 -7.89 -7.67
N LEU A 14 -3.64 -9.03 -8.13
CA LEU A 14 -2.88 -10.19 -8.55
C LEU A 14 -2.76 -10.23 -10.08
N ASN A 15 -1.71 -10.88 -10.60
CA ASN A 15 -1.66 -11.28 -12.00
C ASN A 15 -2.47 -12.57 -12.22
N ARG A 16 -2.55 -13.07 -13.48
CA ARG A 16 -3.26 -14.31 -13.81
C ARG A 16 -2.73 -15.55 -13.06
N PHE A 17 -1.51 -15.51 -12.56
CA PHE A 17 -0.87 -16.60 -11.81
C PHE A 17 -0.96 -16.42 -10.29
N TYR A 18 -1.89 -15.60 -9.80
CA TYR A 18 -2.12 -15.30 -8.38
C TYR A 18 -0.92 -14.64 -7.66
N MET A 19 -0.01 -14.03 -8.41
CA MET A 19 1.10 -13.29 -7.80
C MET A 19 0.70 -11.83 -7.56
N ALA A 20 1.01 -11.33 -6.37
CA ALA A 20 0.73 -9.93 -6.01
C ALA A 20 1.56 -8.96 -6.85
N ILE A 21 0.89 -8.02 -7.55
CA ILE A 21 1.53 -7.05 -8.44
C ILE A 21 1.60 -5.67 -7.78
N ARG A 22 0.47 -5.22 -7.22
CA ARG A 22 0.31 -3.86 -6.68
C ARG A 22 -0.94 -3.75 -5.82
N VAL A 23 -1.04 -2.62 -5.13
CA VAL A 23 -2.28 -2.17 -4.49
C VAL A 23 -2.88 -1.03 -5.29
N VAL A 24 -4.18 -1.01 -5.40
CA VAL A 24 -4.98 0.06 -6.00
C VAL A 24 -6.10 0.45 -5.05
N ASN A 25 -6.74 1.60 -5.26
CA ASN A 25 -7.93 1.97 -4.50
C ASN A 25 -9.20 1.33 -5.09
N VAL A 26 -10.28 1.37 -4.32
CA VAL A 26 -11.59 0.81 -4.69
C VAL A 26 -12.11 1.38 -6.01
N ARG A 27 -11.96 2.69 -6.26
CA ARG A 27 -12.38 3.33 -7.54
C ARG A 27 -11.73 2.65 -8.74
N ARG A 28 -10.41 2.44 -8.65
CA ARG A 28 -9.66 1.78 -9.72
C ARG A 28 -10.05 0.32 -9.87
N THR A 29 -10.32 -0.36 -8.75
CA THR A 29 -10.77 -1.75 -8.73
C THR A 29 -12.06 -1.93 -9.50
N PHE A 30 -13.09 -1.15 -9.20
CA PHE A 30 -14.36 -1.25 -9.91
C PHE A 30 -14.27 -0.87 -11.38
N THR A 31 -13.35 0.05 -11.74
CA THR A 31 -13.06 0.32 -13.17
C THR A 31 -12.49 -0.92 -13.87
N LEU A 32 -11.63 -1.69 -13.20
CA LEU A 32 -11.07 -2.92 -13.77
C LEU A 32 -12.12 -4.02 -13.90
N LEU A 33 -12.96 -4.21 -12.89
CA LEU A 33 -14.05 -5.18 -12.87
C LEU A 33 -15.09 -4.88 -13.97
N TYR A 34 -15.59 -3.64 -14.02
CA TYR A 34 -16.56 -3.21 -15.03
C TYR A 34 -16.04 -3.39 -16.47
N ARG A 35 -14.74 -3.19 -16.69
CA ARG A 35 -14.10 -3.43 -17.99
C ARG A 35 -13.77 -4.90 -18.27
N GLN A 36 -14.18 -5.82 -17.41
CA GLN A 36 -13.88 -7.25 -17.52
C GLN A 36 -12.35 -7.55 -17.61
N CYS A 37 -11.53 -6.65 -17.05
CA CYS A 37 -10.07 -6.81 -17.01
C CYS A 37 -9.59 -7.51 -15.73
N ALA A 38 -10.50 -7.71 -14.77
CA ALA A 38 -10.22 -8.35 -13.49
C ALA A 38 -11.45 -9.13 -12.99
N GLU A 39 -11.19 -10.07 -12.09
CA GLU A 39 -12.17 -10.83 -11.31
C GLU A 39 -11.90 -10.61 -9.83
N VAL A 40 -12.93 -10.65 -9.00
CA VAL A 40 -12.79 -10.64 -7.54
C VAL A 40 -12.31 -12.01 -7.08
N ILE A 41 -11.37 -12.04 -6.15
CA ILE A 41 -10.98 -13.26 -5.43
C ILE A 41 -11.51 -13.14 -4.01
N SER A 42 -12.44 -14.01 -3.64
CA SER A 42 -13.01 -14.13 -2.30
C SER A 42 -12.50 -15.41 -1.64
N HIS A 43 -12.34 -15.37 -0.32
CA HIS A 43 -11.99 -16.55 0.48
C HIS A 43 -13.27 -17.03 1.17
N GLU A 44 -13.74 -18.19 0.80
CA GLU A 44 -14.99 -18.79 1.29
C GLU A 44 -14.74 -20.27 1.60
N ASP A 45 -15.14 -20.73 2.77
CA ASP A 45 -15.00 -22.13 3.20
C ASP A 45 -13.60 -22.74 2.94
N ASP A 46 -12.54 -22.00 3.30
CA ASP A 46 -11.14 -22.35 3.08
C ASP A 46 -10.72 -22.47 1.59
N GLN A 47 -11.52 -21.95 0.67
CA GLN A 47 -11.23 -21.95 -0.77
C GLN A 47 -11.24 -20.54 -1.34
N PHE A 48 -10.46 -20.33 -2.41
CA PHE A 48 -10.50 -19.10 -3.18
C PHE A 48 -11.45 -19.25 -4.36
N VAL A 49 -12.51 -18.44 -4.36
CA VAL A 49 -13.50 -18.39 -5.41
C VAL A 49 -13.34 -17.14 -6.24
N SER A 50 -13.45 -17.25 -7.56
CA SER A 50 -13.40 -16.12 -8.49
C SER A 50 -14.81 -15.68 -8.87
N TYR A 51 -15.04 -14.37 -8.85
CA TYR A 51 -16.29 -13.76 -9.29
C TYR A 51 -16.00 -12.70 -10.35
N ASP A 52 -16.71 -12.73 -11.46
CA ASP A 52 -16.77 -11.58 -12.35
C ASP A 52 -17.58 -10.44 -11.72
N PHE A 53 -17.72 -9.32 -12.44
CA PHE A 53 -18.40 -8.16 -11.88
C PHE A 53 -19.90 -8.40 -11.62
N GLU A 54 -20.58 -9.12 -12.51
CA GLU A 54 -22.01 -9.40 -12.41
C GLU A 54 -22.30 -10.33 -11.22
N SER A 55 -21.60 -11.46 -11.16
CA SER A 55 -21.71 -12.42 -10.06
C SER A 55 -21.36 -11.80 -8.70
N TRP A 56 -20.37 -10.86 -8.69
CA TRP A 56 -20.03 -10.13 -7.47
C TRP A 56 -21.13 -9.17 -7.01
N CYS A 57 -21.83 -8.53 -7.97
CA CYS A 57 -22.99 -7.70 -7.66
C CYS A 57 -24.14 -8.52 -7.10
N GLU A 58 -24.44 -9.68 -7.69
CA GLU A 58 -25.47 -10.61 -7.22
C GLU A 58 -25.17 -11.12 -5.82
N LEU A 59 -23.93 -11.58 -5.57
CA LEU A 59 -23.49 -12.01 -4.25
C LEU A 59 -23.61 -10.89 -3.21
N SER A 60 -23.23 -9.67 -3.60
CA SER A 60 -23.33 -8.50 -2.71
C SER A 60 -24.77 -8.18 -2.33
N GLN A 61 -25.73 -8.37 -3.23
CA GLN A 61 -27.16 -8.18 -2.97
C GLN A 61 -27.68 -9.27 -2.03
N LEU A 62 -27.34 -10.54 -2.27
CA LEU A 62 -27.76 -11.68 -1.44
C LEU A 62 -27.22 -11.53 0.00
N THR A 63 -25.99 -11.10 0.15
CA THR A 63 -25.31 -10.95 1.47
C THR A 63 -25.55 -9.60 2.13
N SER A 64 -26.27 -8.67 1.48
CA SER A 64 -26.49 -7.30 1.99
C SER A 64 -27.23 -7.24 3.33
N LEU A 65 -28.03 -8.24 3.64
CA LEU A 65 -28.79 -8.36 4.90
C LEU A 65 -27.93 -8.88 6.05
N GLU A 66 -26.84 -9.60 5.76
CA GLU A 66 -25.93 -10.21 6.72
C GLU A 66 -24.53 -9.60 6.61
N LYS A 67 -24.43 -8.29 6.87
CA LYS A 67 -23.14 -7.58 6.82
C LYS A 67 -22.15 -8.18 7.80
N GLN A 68 -21.02 -8.65 7.27
CA GLN A 68 -19.97 -9.20 8.11
C GLN A 68 -19.13 -8.06 8.76
N PRO A 69 -18.72 -8.23 10.03
CA PRO A 69 -17.81 -7.28 10.68
C PRO A 69 -16.50 -7.18 9.92
N GLY A 70 -16.03 -5.94 9.69
CA GLY A 70 -14.75 -5.69 9.00
C GLY A 70 -14.85 -5.58 7.48
N GLU A 71 -16.02 -5.79 6.88
CA GLU A 71 -16.25 -5.53 5.46
C GLU A 71 -16.71 -4.10 5.20
N ASP A 72 -16.25 -3.55 4.09
CA ASP A 72 -16.67 -2.23 3.60
C ASP A 72 -17.70 -2.38 2.47
N TYR A 73 -18.67 -1.48 2.44
CA TYR A 73 -19.71 -1.44 1.41
C TYR A 73 -19.80 -0.04 0.80
N ILE A 74 -20.12 0.02 -0.48
CA ILE A 74 -20.43 1.27 -1.20
C ILE A 74 -21.87 1.24 -1.68
N ARG A 75 -22.56 2.38 -1.63
CA ARG A 75 -23.90 2.51 -2.19
C ARG A 75 -23.84 2.56 -3.72
N ALA A 76 -24.54 1.64 -4.35
CA ALA A 76 -24.86 1.66 -5.76
C ALA A 76 -26.34 2.06 -5.95
N VAL A 77 -26.81 2.14 -7.20
CA VAL A 77 -28.21 2.43 -7.47
C VAL A 77 -29.07 1.22 -7.11
N GLY A 78 -29.83 1.33 -6.03
CA GLY A 78 -30.76 0.30 -5.59
C GLY A 78 -30.19 -0.81 -4.70
N PHE A 79 -28.87 -0.87 -4.47
CA PHE A 79 -28.25 -1.87 -3.60
C PHE A 79 -26.92 -1.40 -2.99
N GLU A 80 -26.38 -2.17 -2.06
CA GLU A 80 -25.03 -1.97 -1.51
C GLU A 80 -24.08 -3.01 -2.11
N LEU A 81 -22.94 -2.53 -2.59
CA LEU A 81 -21.93 -3.36 -3.23
C LEU A 81 -20.78 -3.57 -2.25
N ARG A 82 -20.46 -4.84 -1.96
CA ARG A 82 -19.33 -5.23 -1.11
C ARG A 82 -18.00 -4.84 -1.77
N VAL A 83 -17.11 -4.24 -1.01
CA VAL A 83 -15.77 -3.86 -1.49
C VAL A 83 -14.87 -5.09 -1.51
N PRO A 84 -14.36 -5.51 -2.68
CA PRO A 84 -13.44 -6.64 -2.73
C PRO A 84 -12.09 -6.28 -2.09
N ARG A 85 -11.46 -7.23 -1.42
CA ARG A 85 -10.12 -7.06 -0.85
C ARG A 85 -9.03 -7.46 -1.83
N ILE A 86 -9.33 -8.36 -2.76
CA ILE A 86 -8.39 -8.92 -3.72
C ILE A 86 -9.06 -9.01 -5.08
N VAL A 87 -8.33 -8.61 -6.13
CA VAL A 87 -8.73 -8.83 -7.52
C VAL A 87 -7.58 -9.42 -8.32
N ARG A 88 -7.91 -10.29 -9.26
CA ARG A 88 -6.97 -10.92 -10.19
C ARG A 88 -7.18 -10.38 -11.60
N LEU A 89 -6.12 -9.94 -12.26
CA LEU A 89 -6.17 -9.53 -13.66
C LEU A 89 -6.28 -10.75 -14.57
N THR A 90 -7.25 -10.73 -15.50
CA THR A 90 -7.55 -11.86 -16.38
C THR A 90 -6.50 -12.08 -17.47
N ARG A 91 -5.89 -10.99 -17.97
CA ARG A 91 -4.98 -11.00 -19.15
C ARG A 91 -3.54 -10.62 -18.83
N PHE A 92 -3.22 -10.26 -17.59
CA PHE A 92 -1.90 -9.80 -17.22
C PHE A 92 -1.05 -10.96 -16.67
N ASP A 93 -0.06 -11.38 -17.42
CA ASP A 93 0.78 -12.55 -17.12
C ASP A 93 2.22 -12.18 -16.71
N ARG A 94 2.59 -10.90 -16.77
CA ARG A 94 3.96 -10.49 -16.40
C ARG A 94 4.26 -10.83 -14.95
N MET A 95 5.43 -11.46 -14.77
CA MET A 95 5.97 -11.67 -13.42
C MET A 95 6.22 -10.33 -12.74
N PRO A 96 5.79 -10.16 -11.47
CA PRO A 96 6.11 -8.94 -10.74
C PRO A 96 7.63 -8.81 -10.66
N THR A 97 8.14 -7.67 -11.12
CA THR A 97 9.52 -7.32 -10.82
C THR A 97 9.61 -7.06 -9.31
N GLN A 98 10.40 -7.84 -8.59
CA GLN A 98 10.60 -7.68 -7.13
C GLN A 98 11.27 -6.35 -6.76
N THR A 99 11.50 -5.47 -7.73
CA THR A 99 12.16 -4.19 -7.50
C THR A 99 11.15 -3.17 -6.98
N VAL A 100 11.25 -2.86 -5.71
CA VAL A 100 10.50 -1.74 -5.10
C VAL A 100 10.91 -0.44 -5.79
N ARG A 101 9.93 0.27 -6.36
CA ARG A 101 10.20 1.56 -7.02
C ARG A 101 10.67 2.59 -6.00
N PHE A 102 11.80 3.23 -6.32
CA PHE A 102 12.31 4.36 -5.55
C PHE A 102 11.41 5.59 -5.79
N ASN A 103 10.59 5.93 -4.83
CA ASN A 103 9.70 7.10 -4.89
C ASN A 103 9.34 7.57 -3.46
N ARG A 104 8.81 8.81 -3.37
CA ARG A 104 8.46 9.45 -2.10
C ARG A 104 7.50 8.61 -1.24
N LYS A 105 6.47 8.00 -1.84
CA LYS A 105 5.48 7.20 -1.10
C LYS A 105 6.13 5.98 -0.44
N ASN A 106 6.94 5.26 -1.20
CA ASN A 106 7.62 4.06 -0.69
C ASN A 106 8.70 4.41 0.34
N LEU A 107 9.35 5.57 0.22
CA LEU A 107 10.31 6.05 1.22
C LEU A 107 9.61 6.42 2.55
N PHE A 108 8.47 7.10 2.48
CA PHE A 108 7.68 7.40 3.67
C PHE A 108 7.12 6.13 4.33
N ALA A 109 6.63 5.19 3.53
CA ALA A 109 6.13 3.91 4.04
C ALA A 109 7.25 3.06 4.65
N ARG A 110 8.46 3.02 4.04
CA ARG A 110 9.63 2.33 4.61
C ARG A 110 9.99 2.85 6.00
N ASP A 111 9.93 4.17 6.16
CA ASP A 111 10.27 4.83 7.41
C ASP A 111 9.05 5.07 8.31
N GLU A 112 7.91 4.40 8.00
CA GLU A 112 6.64 4.44 8.78
C GLU A 112 6.17 5.86 9.08
N HIS A 113 6.34 6.80 8.12
CA HIS A 113 6.05 8.23 8.30
C HIS A 113 6.76 8.83 9.52
N THR A 114 7.86 8.23 9.96
CA THR A 114 8.64 8.61 11.15
C THR A 114 9.88 9.39 10.75
N CYS A 115 10.11 10.51 11.40
CA CYS A 115 11.35 11.27 11.23
C CYS A 115 12.54 10.44 11.72
N GLN A 116 13.48 10.09 10.84
CA GLN A 116 14.63 9.24 11.17
C GLN A 116 15.69 9.95 12.02
N TYR A 117 15.49 11.22 12.39
CA TYR A 117 16.36 11.97 13.29
C TYR A 117 15.77 12.17 14.68
N CYS A 118 14.47 12.38 14.84
CA CYS A 118 13.86 12.66 16.13
C CYS A 118 12.76 11.70 16.56
N GLY A 119 12.41 10.71 15.74
CA GLY A 119 11.42 9.68 16.04
C GLY A 119 9.95 10.15 16.01
N ARG A 120 9.67 11.39 15.61
CA ARG A 120 8.27 11.85 15.52
C ARG A 120 7.57 11.29 14.31
N ILE A 121 6.40 10.75 14.51
CA ILE A 121 5.47 10.39 13.43
C ILE A 121 4.72 11.67 13.04
N GLU A 122 4.72 12.00 11.76
CA GLU A 122 4.10 13.22 11.25
C GLU A 122 3.32 12.91 9.96
N PRO A 123 2.25 13.65 9.67
CA PRO A 123 1.54 13.52 8.40
C PRO A 123 2.44 13.92 7.23
N ALA A 124 2.18 13.35 6.04
CA ALA A 124 3.03 13.48 4.85
C ALA A 124 3.33 14.93 4.42
N ASN A 125 2.44 15.89 4.75
CA ASN A 125 2.63 17.31 4.47
C ASN A 125 3.65 18.00 5.41
N LYS A 126 3.95 17.40 6.56
CA LYS A 126 4.97 17.86 7.53
C LYS A 126 6.29 17.09 7.42
N LEU A 127 6.34 16.13 6.50
CA LEU A 127 7.52 15.31 6.22
C LEU A 127 8.20 15.73 4.93
N SER A 128 9.51 15.57 4.90
CA SER A 128 10.38 15.73 3.73
C SER A 128 11.30 14.52 3.58
N LEU A 129 11.97 14.45 2.44
CA LEU A 129 13.06 13.52 2.20
C LEU A 129 14.39 14.26 2.32
N ASP A 130 15.34 13.66 3.02
CA ASP A 130 16.66 14.20 3.22
C ASP A 130 17.74 13.23 2.73
N HIS A 131 18.79 13.78 2.13
CA HIS A 131 19.99 13.04 1.81
C HIS A 131 20.88 12.94 3.05
N VAL A 132 21.13 11.75 3.57
CA VAL A 132 22.00 11.52 4.72
C VAL A 132 23.38 12.15 4.46
N ILE A 133 24.01 11.77 3.36
CA ILE A 133 25.16 12.48 2.79
C ILE A 133 24.61 13.48 1.78
N PRO A 134 24.80 14.78 1.98
CA PRO A 134 24.27 15.81 1.10
C PRO A 134 24.75 15.65 -0.35
N ARG A 135 23.92 16.06 -1.32
CA ARG A 135 24.32 16.07 -2.74
C ARG A 135 25.57 16.93 -3.00
N SER A 136 25.72 18.03 -2.28
CA SER A 136 26.93 18.88 -2.33
C SER A 136 28.19 18.15 -1.88
N HIS A 137 28.07 17.07 -1.13
CA HIS A 137 29.17 16.20 -0.69
C HIS A 137 29.22 14.89 -1.52
N GLY A 138 28.60 14.85 -2.69
CA GLY A 138 28.60 13.67 -3.56
C GLY A 138 27.60 12.58 -3.16
N GLY A 139 26.68 12.85 -2.23
CA GLY A 139 25.69 11.87 -1.77
C GLY A 139 24.70 11.45 -2.89
N PRO A 140 24.57 10.14 -3.18
CA PRO A 140 23.68 9.64 -4.22
C PRO A 140 22.21 9.70 -3.80
N THR A 141 21.31 9.72 -4.78
CA THR A 141 19.88 9.59 -4.55
C THR A 141 19.49 8.11 -4.64
N THR A 142 19.71 7.36 -3.57
CA THR A 142 19.47 5.92 -3.44
C THR A 142 18.72 5.58 -2.15
N TRP A 143 18.27 4.34 -2.05
CA TRP A 143 17.60 3.83 -0.84
C TRP A 143 18.46 3.96 0.42
N GLU A 144 19.77 3.82 0.27
CA GLU A 144 20.75 3.79 1.34
C GLU A 144 21.16 5.20 1.81
N ASN A 145 20.78 6.23 1.04
CA ASN A 145 21.15 7.61 1.33
C ASN A 145 19.97 8.58 1.51
N ILE A 146 18.73 8.13 1.31
CA ILE A 146 17.53 8.95 1.52
C ILE A 146 16.75 8.46 2.72
N VAL A 147 16.34 9.39 3.58
CA VAL A 147 15.50 9.11 4.76
C VAL A 147 14.32 10.06 4.85
N CYS A 148 13.25 9.60 5.50
CA CYS A 148 12.13 10.43 5.92
C CYS A 148 12.57 11.31 7.11
N CYS A 149 12.26 12.60 7.06
CA CYS A 149 12.49 13.50 8.19
C CYS A 149 11.43 14.58 8.28
N CYS A 150 11.16 15.10 9.49
CA CYS A 150 10.30 16.25 9.65
C CYS A 150 10.99 17.54 9.15
N LEU A 151 10.18 18.52 8.72
CA LEU A 151 10.68 19.78 8.19
C LEU A 151 11.68 20.47 9.14
N ARG A 152 11.41 20.41 10.46
CA ARG A 152 12.29 20.98 11.49
C ARG A 152 13.68 20.34 11.51
N CYS A 153 13.74 19.00 11.51
CA CYS A 153 15.02 18.28 11.49
C CYS A 153 15.76 18.49 10.18
N ASN A 154 15.04 18.51 9.05
CA ASN A 154 15.62 18.79 7.75
C ASN A 154 16.28 20.16 7.71
N SER A 155 15.60 21.23 8.15
CA SER A 155 16.15 22.58 8.23
C SER A 155 17.34 22.66 9.19
N ARG A 156 17.27 21.98 10.36
CA ARG A 156 18.37 21.93 11.32
C ARG A 156 19.62 21.26 10.75
N LYS A 157 19.44 20.17 9.98
CA LYS A 157 20.57 19.48 9.34
C LYS A 157 21.17 20.31 8.23
N GLY A 158 20.33 20.94 7.41
CA GLY A 158 20.79 21.73 6.27
C GLY A 158 21.63 20.91 5.29
N GLY A 159 22.62 21.52 4.67
CA GLY A 159 23.55 20.85 3.74
C GLY A 159 24.69 20.07 4.41
N ARG A 160 24.56 19.69 5.68
CA ARG A 160 25.60 19.02 6.48
C ARG A 160 25.33 17.53 6.58
N THR A 161 26.33 16.70 6.87
CA THR A 161 26.15 15.32 7.29
C THR A 161 25.52 15.25 8.69
N PRO A 162 24.91 14.13 9.10
CA PRO A 162 24.36 13.97 10.45
C PRO A 162 25.40 14.26 11.53
N GLN A 163 26.63 13.78 11.35
CA GLN A 163 27.75 14.02 12.28
C GLN A 163 28.09 15.52 12.42
N GLN A 164 28.19 16.22 11.30
CA GLN A 164 28.45 17.69 11.30
C GLN A 164 27.29 18.48 11.92
N ALA A 165 26.03 17.96 11.80
CA ALA A 165 24.85 18.57 12.40
C ALA A 165 24.63 18.15 13.86
N ARG A 166 25.48 17.29 14.42
CA ARG A 166 25.29 16.62 15.73
C ARG A 166 23.93 15.93 15.84
N MET A 167 23.58 15.17 14.79
CA MET A 167 22.34 14.41 14.69
C MET A 167 22.69 12.94 14.45
N GLN A 168 21.83 12.04 14.92
CA GLN A 168 21.96 10.60 14.70
C GLN A 168 20.74 10.09 13.95
N LEU A 169 20.93 9.07 13.12
CA LEU A 169 19.84 8.31 12.50
C LEU A 169 19.35 7.26 13.49
N LEU A 170 18.03 7.09 13.55
CA LEU A 170 17.41 6.00 14.32
C LEU A 170 17.73 4.65 13.70
N THR A 171 17.66 4.59 12.36
CA THR A 171 17.93 3.36 11.61
C THR A 171 18.80 3.67 10.41
N ARG A 172 19.70 2.75 10.05
CA ARG A 172 20.48 2.84 8.82
C ARG A 172 19.55 2.60 7.62
N PRO A 173 19.41 3.55 6.68
CA PRO A 173 18.54 3.37 5.55
C PRO A 173 19.05 2.24 4.64
N SER A 174 18.12 1.41 4.20
CA SER A 174 18.39 0.29 3.29
C SER A 174 17.29 0.15 2.26
N LYS A 175 17.56 -0.56 1.18
CA LYS A 175 16.54 -0.90 0.19
C LYS A 175 15.58 -1.93 0.80
N PRO A 176 14.26 -1.66 0.79
CA PRO A 176 13.30 -2.62 1.31
C PRO A 176 13.23 -3.87 0.41
N ARG A 177 13.11 -5.04 1.01
CA ARG A 177 12.94 -6.32 0.30
C ARG A 177 11.58 -6.42 -0.38
N PHE A 178 10.55 -5.85 0.25
CA PHE A 178 9.16 -5.85 -0.23
C PHE A 178 8.63 -4.43 -0.36
N ASN A 179 7.51 -4.28 -1.07
CA ASN A 179 6.85 -2.98 -1.14
C ASN A 179 6.39 -2.55 0.27
N PRO A 180 6.94 -1.47 0.83
CA PRO A 180 6.63 -1.04 2.19
C PRO A 180 5.15 -0.69 2.42
N MET A 181 4.46 -0.23 1.37
CA MET A 181 3.02 0.04 1.45
C MET A 181 2.19 -1.23 1.64
N LEU A 182 2.64 -2.37 1.07
CA LEU A 182 2.01 -3.67 1.31
C LEU A 182 2.23 -4.12 2.74
N ALA A 183 3.46 -3.99 3.25
CA ALA A 183 3.79 -4.34 4.63
C ALA A 183 2.92 -3.57 5.63
N GLN A 184 2.79 -2.26 5.45
CA GLN A 184 1.94 -1.40 6.28
C GLN A 184 0.46 -1.80 6.25
N SER A 185 -0.06 -2.18 5.08
CA SER A 185 -1.46 -2.63 4.95
C SER A 185 -1.72 -3.96 5.67
N MET A 186 -0.70 -4.81 5.83
CA MET A 186 -0.85 -6.11 6.52
C MET A 186 -1.08 -6.01 8.03
N GLU A 187 -0.84 -4.87 8.64
CA GLU A 187 -1.13 -4.60 10.06
C GLU A 187 -2.63 -4.36 10.33
N ASP A 188 -3.38 -4.01 9.28
CA ASP A 188 -4.83 -3.82 9.38
C ASP A 188 -5.55 -5.16 9.21
N PRO A 189 -6.37 -5.61 10.19
CA PRO A 189 -7.10 -6.88 10.13
C PRO A 189 -7.93 -7.08 8.86
N ARG A 190 -8.40 -5.99 8.25
CA ARG A 190 -9.19 -6.04 7.00
C ARG A 190 -8.43 -6.64 5.82
N TYR A 191 -7.10 -6.66 5.87
CA TYR A 191 -6.23 -7.17 4.80
C TYR A 191 -5.53 -8.48 5.17
N GLU A 192 -6.00 -9.18 6.19
CA GLU A 192 -5.41 -10.47 6.60
C GLU A 192 -5.38 -11.49 5.47
N CYS A 193 -6.44 -11.52 4.64
CA CYS A 193 -6.51 -12.39 3.46
C CYS A 193 -5.38 -12.15 2.43
N TRP A 194 -4.67 -11.01 2.49
CA TRP A 194 -3.54 -10.74 1.60
C TRP A 194 -2.30 -11.58 1.94
N LYS A 195 -2.18 -12.03 3.19
CA LYS A 195 -1.00 -12.80 3.67
C LYS A 195 -0.74 -14.04 2.83
N THR A 196 -1.80 -14.67 2.31
CA THR A 196 -1.69 -15.86 1.44
C THR A 196 -0.97 -15.56 0.12
N PHE A 197 -1.08 -14.33 -0.40
CA PHE A 197 -0.53 -13.94 -1.70
C PHE A 197 0.76 -13.12 -1.59
N LEU A 198 1.19 -12.82 -0.38
CA LEU A 198 2.40 -12.05 -0.12
C LEU A 198 3.48 -12.98 0.43
N PRO A 199 4.76 -12.81 0.03
CA PRO A 199 5.83 -13.58 0.59
C PRO A 199 5.92 -13.31 2.10
N ALA A 200 6.15 -14.37 2.89
CA ALA A 200 6.33 -14.26 4.33
C ALA A 200 7.38 -13.18 4.65
N ALA A 201 7.03 -12.28 5.57
CA ALA A 201 7.99 -11.32 6.11
C ALA A 201 9.05 -12.10 6.88
N GLY A 202 10.22 -12.30 6.26
CA GLY A 202 11.41 -12.90 6.87
C GLY A 202 12.34 -11.83 7.41
#